data_84fbebb0dd942aea648e2c57f9598fdb
#
_entry.id   84fbebb0dd942aea648e2c57f9598fdb
#
_cell.length_a   1.000
_cell.length_b   1.000
_cell.length_c   1.000
_cell.angle_alpha   90.00
_cell.angle_beta   90.00
_cell.angle_gamma   90.00
#
_symmetry.space_group_name_H-M   'P 1'
#
loop_
_entity.id
_entity.type
_entity.pdbx_description
1 polymer ?
#
loop_
_entity_poly.entity_id
_entity_poly.type
_entity_poly.pdbx_seq_one_letter_code
_entity_poly.pdbx_strand_id
1 'polypeptide(L)'
;MSASRRPPHPSAAHREAPFTTPGRVAAIPGVPPPDNAFFRGAAVKLKTVLFGTTYAFGSIKEVLNKAGELRSGDVLAGVAASSMRERVAAKQVLSELTLGDLRENPVVPYEDDAITRVIQDAVHTPVYGSIRNWTVAEFREFLLDGRTSAADIERVRKGLTSEMAAAVSKIMSNADLICAAKKMPVVVRSNNTVGLPGRFSSRLQPNDTRDDVSSIVAQVYEGLSYGAGDAVIGINPVTDTVENTKTMLNALWEVIERHRIPAQNCVLAHVTTQMEAIRQGANASMIFQSISGSEKGLGEFGVSVGLLDEAYDLAGHYCQAAGPNVMYFETGQGSALSADAHYGCDQVTMEARCYGLARRYQPFMVNTVVGFIGPEYLYNHQQIIRAALEDHFMGKLHGLPMGCDCCYTNHADTDQNSNENLMLLLAVAGVNFIISLPMGDDIMLNYQTNSFHDIATARQLLNLRPAPEFEQWLERHGIMENGMLTARAGDASFLF
;
A
#
# COMPACT_ATOMS: atom_id res chain seq x y z
N MET A 1 -24.47 34.75 -22.86
CA MET A 1 -24.46 34.29 -23.35
C MET A 1 -24.54 32.85 -22.97
N SER A 2 -24.73 31.98 -23.81
CA SER A 2 -25.28 30.62 -23.67
C SER A 2 -24.31 29.65 -23.05
N ALA A 3 -24.58 29.18 -21.81
CA ALA A 3 -23.90 28.08 -21.20
C ALA A 3 -24.44 26.75 -21.78
N SER A 4 -23.65 26.07 -22.58
CA SER A 4 -23.97 24.75 -23.09
C SER A 4 -23.83 23.73 -21.94
N ARG A 5 -24.97 23.33 -21.38
CA ARG A 5 -25.07 22.19 -20.47
C ARG A 5 -24.75 20.93 -21.26
N ARG A 6 -23.71 20.18 -20.85
CA ARG A 6 -23.49 18.81 -21.31
C ARG A 6 -24.68 17.94 -20.83
N PRO A 7 -25.10 16.93 -21.61
CA PRO A 7 -26.16 16.03 -21.18
C PRO A 7 -25.67 15.18 -19.99
N PRO A 8 -26.57 14.78 -19.08
CA PRO A 8 -26.23 13.89 -17.98
C PRO A 8 -25.79 12.52 -18.52
N HIS A 9 -24.75 11.95 -17.93
CA HIS A 9 -24.33 10.57 -18.18
C HIS A 9 -25.51 9.62 -17.90
N PRO A 10 -25.72 8.56 -18.71
CA PRO A 10 -26.75 7.60 -18.46
C PRO A 10 -26.49 6.89 -17.12
N SER A 11 -27.50 6.84 -16.26
CA SER A 11 -27.52 6.14 -15.00
C SER A 11 -27.01 4.70 -15.19
N ALA A 12 -26.03 4.31 -14.39
CA ALA A 12 -25.59 2.94 -14.29
C ALA A 12 -26.76 2.08 -13.79
N ALA A 13 -27.47 1.46 -14.71
CA ALA A 13 -28.41 0.40 -14.39
C ALA A 13 -27.61 -0.73 -13.73
N HIS A 14 -27.96 -1.07 -12.48
CA HIS A 14 -27.52 -2.27 -11.82
C HIS A 14 -27.75 -3.47 -12.73
N ARG A 15 -26.71 -3.94 -13.41
CA ARG A 15 -26.70 -5.26 -14.02
C ARG A 15 -26.33 -6.24 -12.91
N GLU A 16 -27.34 -6.81 -12.28
CA GLU A 16 -27.20 -8.09 -11.60
C GLU A 16 -26.65 -9.10 -12.61
N ALA A 17 -25.40 -9.53 -12.38
CA ALA A 17 -24.87 -10.66 -13.12
C ALA A 17 -25.67 -11.93 -12.73
N PRO A 18 -26.10 -12.75 -13.68
CA PRO A 18 -26.84 -13.97 -13.37
C PRO A 18 -25.94 -14.90 -12.53
N PHE A 19 -26.46 -15.37 -11.40
CA PHE A 19 -25.89 -16.45 -10.62
C PHE A 19 -25.74 -17.67 -11.52
N THR A 20 -24.51 -17.93 -11.98
CA THR A 20 -24.19 -19.20 -12.61
C THR A 20 -24.00 -20.24 -11.51
N THR A 21 -24.68 -21.37 -11.65
CA THR A 21 -24.51 -22.61 -10.88
C THR A 21 -23.02 -22.91 -10.62
N PRO A 22 -22.64 -23.44 -9.44
CA PRO A 22 -21.24 -23.67 -9.11
C PRO A 22 -20.64 -24.75 -10.02
N GLY A 23 -19.89 -24.31 -11.03
CA GLY A 23 -19.02 -25.16 -11.80
C GLY A 23 -17.95 -25.77 -10.88
N ARG A 24 -17.59 -27.03 -11.11
CA ARG A 24 -16.48 -27.71 -10.41
C ARG A 24 -15.26 -26.80 -10.39
N VAL A 25 -14.80 -26.46 -9.18
CA VAL A 25 -13.56 -25.72 -8.98
C VAL A 25 -12.42 -26.58 -9.57
N ALA A 26 -11.73 -26.06 -10.57
CA ALA A 26 -10.57 -26.72 -11.13
C ALA A 26 -9.49 -26.88 -10.04
N ALA A 27 -8.84 -28.06 -10.00
CA ALA A 27 -7.77 -28.32 -9.05
C ALA A 27 -6.64 -27.31 -9.22
N ILE A 28 -6.13 -26.80 -8.11
CA ILE A 28 -4.97 -25.90 -8.10
C ILE A 28 -3.72 -26.77 -8.29
N PRO A 29 -2.80 -26.49 -9.25
CA PRO A 29 -1.57 -27.25 -9.40
C PRO A 29 -0.77 -27.23 -8.09
N GLY A 30 -0.38 -28.42 -7.60
CA GLY A 30 0.35 -28.58 -6.33
C GLY A 30 -0.53 -28.70 -5.08
N VAL A 31 -1.86 -28.65 -5.21
CA VAL A 31 -2.79 -28.89 -4.11
C VAL A 31 -3.18 -30.36 -4.13
N PRO A 32 -2.91 -31.16 -3.07
CA PRO A 32 -3.47 -32.48 -2.94
C PRO A 32 -5.00 -32.38 -2.84
N PRO A 33 -5.77 -33.35 -3.38
CA PRO A 33 -7.23 -33.37 -3.23
C PRO A 33 -7.60 -33.41 -1.74
N PRO A 34 -8.72 -32.78 -1.33
CA PRO A 34 -9.12 -32.79 0.07
C PRO A 34 -9.43 -34.23 0.49
N ASP A 35 -8.60 -34.78 1.38
CA ASP A 35 -8.94 -36.01 2.09
C ASP A 35 -10.09 -35.74 3.02
N ASN A 36 -11.27 -36.25 2.68
CA ASN A 36 -12.51 -36.19 3.46
C ASN A 36 -12.50 -37.19 4.63
N ALA A 37 -11.45 -37.19 5.46
CA ALA A 37 -11.46 -38.06 6.63
C ALA A 37 -10.73 -37.42 7.83
N PHE A 38 -11.52 -37.11 8.86
CA PHE A 38 -11.11 -36.99 10.25
C PHE A 38 -10.04 -35.94 10.62
N PHE A 39 -10.46 -34.67 10.85
CA PHE A 39 -9.82 -33.86 11.89
C PHE A 39 -10.88 -33.22 12.78
N ARG A 40 -11.25 -33.91 13.86
CA ARG A 40 -11.78 -33.29 15.07
C ARG A 40 -10.61 -32.60 15.75
N GLY A 41 -10.77 -31.33 16.05
CA GLY A 41 -9.94 -30.44 16.84
C GLY A 41 -8.81 -31.04 17.67
N ALA A 42 -7.64 -31.28 17.06
CA ALA A 42 -6.41 -31.36 17.83
C ALA A 42 -6.12 -29.94 18.34
N ALA A 43 -5.88 -29.79 19.66
CA ALA A 43 -5.48 -28.51 20.24
C ALA A 43 -4.25 -27.99 19.47
N VAL A 44 -4.31 -26.72 19.04
CA VAL A 44 -3.22 -26.06 18.30
C VAL A 44 -1.94 -26.15 19.12
N LYS A 45 -0.87 -26.71 18.52
CA LYS A 45 0.40 -26.92 19.22
C LYS A 45 1.23 -25.64 19.20
N LEU A 46 1.14 -24.84 20.26
CA LEU A 46 1.88 -23.57 20.42
C LEU A 46 3.22 -23.76 21.16
N LYS A 47 3.97 -24.83 20.85
CA LYS A 47 5.27 -25.08 21.47
C LYS A 47 6.21 -25.84 20.56
N THR A 48 7.50 -25.59 20.74
CA THR A 48 8.59 -26.33 20.05
C THR A 48 9.80 -26.52 20.97
N VAL A 49 10.74 -27.35 20.56
CA VAL A 49 12.01 -27.58 21.26
C VAL A 49 13.16 -27.22 20.34
N LEU A 50 13.98 -26.25 20.77
CA LEU A 50 15.20 -25.88 20.06
C LEU A 50 16.41 -26.03 20.98
N PHE A 51 17.42 -26.76 20.54
CA PHE A 51 18.67 -27.00 21.28
C PHE A 51 18.45 -27.44 22.72
N GLY A 52 17.47 -28.32 22.94
CA GLY A 52 17.11 -28.84 24.26
C GLY A 52 16.26 -27.93 25.13
N THR A 53 15.94 -26.72 24.67
CA THR A 53 15.08 -25.78 25.38
C THR A 53 13.67 -25.81 24.79
N THR A 54 12.65 -25.96 25.63
CA THR A 54 11.24 -25.87 25.24
C THR A 54 10.79 -24.41 25.22
N TYR A 55 10.23 -23.99 24.11
CA TYR A 55 9.55 -22.70 23.95
C TYR A 55 8.05 -22.96 23.81
N ALA A 56 7.25 -22.28 24.62
CA ALA A 56 5.79 -22.38 24.62
C ALA A 56 5.18 -20.97 24.60
N PHE A 57 4.14 -20.79 23.79
CA PHE A 57 3.45 -19.52 23.58
C PHE A 57 2.00 -19.67 24.05
N GLY A 58 1.46 -18.60 24.63
CA GLY A 58 0.11 -18.61 25.23
C GLY A 58 -1.02 -18.44 24.21
N SER A 59 -0.72 -17.90 23.02
CA SER A 59 -1.72 -17.64 21.98
C SER A 59 -1.09 -17.55 20.58
N ILE A 60 -1.92 -17.66 19.55
CA ILE A 60 -1.50 -17.42 18.15
C ILE A 60 -1.02 -15.98 17.96
N LYS A 61 -1.65 -15.01 18.61
CA LYS A 61 -1.19 -13.61 18.64
C LYS A 61 0.24 -13.51 19.18
N GLU A 62 0.56 -14.17 20.26
CA GLU A 62 1.93 -14.17 20.81
C GLU A 62 2.93 -14.82 19.84
N VAL A 63 2.56 -15.90 19.14
CA VAL A 63 3.40 -16.51 18.11
C VAL A 63 3.65 -15.52 16.97
N LEU A 64 2.61 -14.84 16.47
CA LEU A 64 2.73 -13.79 15.44
C LEU A 64 3.68 -12.69 15.89
N ASN A 65 3.48 -12.14 17.08
CA ASN A 65 4.30 -11.08 17.64
C ASN A 65 5.79 -11.46 17.67
N LYS A 66 6.08 -12.63 18.24
CA LYS A 66 7.46 -13.07 18.48
C LYS A 66 8.16 -13.62 17.25
N ALA A 67 7.42 -14.00 16.20
CA ALA A 67 7.98 -14.45 14.92
C ALA A 67 8.48 -13.30 14.03
N GLY A 68 8.06 -12.06 14.29
CA GLY A 68 8.48 -10.87 13.55
C GLY A 68 9.99 -10.62 13.63
N GLU A 69 10.57 -10.02 12.61
CA GLU A 69 11.95 -9.51 12.69
C GLU A 69 12.03 -8.40 13.75
N LEU A 70 13.23 -8.17 14.27
CA LEU A 70 13.43 -7.18 15.34
C LEU A 70 13.03 -5.77 14.85
N ARG A 71 12.15 -5.13 15.63
CA ARG A 71 11.72 -3.74 15.44
C ARG A 71 11.69 -3.02 16.77
N SER A 72 12.13 -1.78 16.76
CA SER A 72 12.19 -0.94 17.97
C SER A 72 10.81 -0.77 18.58
N GLY A 73 9.76 -0.53 17.77
CA GLY A 73 8.40 -0.37 18.26
C GLY A 73 7.84 -1.63 18.92
N ASP A 74 8.09 -2.81 18.37
CA ASP A 74 7.65 -4.07 18.98
C ASP A 74 8.36 -4.32 20.34
N VAL A 75 9.62 -3.90 20.46
CA VAL A 75 10.36 -3.93 21.73
C VAL A 75 9.75 -2.95 22.72
N LEU A 76 9.48 -1.72 22.28
CA LEU A 76 8.84 -0.67 23.09
C LEU A 76 7.47 -1.11 23.61
N ALA A 77 6.67 -1.75 22.77
CA ALA A 77 5.37 -2.29 23.11
C ALA A 77 5.42 -3.57 23.97
N GLY A 78 6.62 -4.14 24.19
CA GLY A 78 6.79 -5.36 24.97
C GLY A 78 6.28 -6.64 24.29
N VAL A 79 6.07 -6.61 22.97
CA VAL A 79 5.52 -7.76 22.20
C VAL A 79 6.60 -8.53 21.43
N ALA A 80 7.79 -7.97 21.25
CA ALA A 80 8.90 -8.62 20.56
C ALA A 80 9.40 -9.88 21.27
N ALA A 81 10.05 -10.76 20.49
CA ALA A 81 10.79 -11.87 21.08
C ALA A 81 11.95 -11.36 21.96
N SER A 82 12.14 -11.97 23.14
CA SER A 82 13.20 -11.62 24.10
C SER A 82 14.61 -11.99 23.61
N SER A 83 14.69 -12.85 22.61
CA SER A 83 15.95 -13.31 22.02
C SER A 83 15.77 -13.82 20.60
N MET A 84 16.86 -13.89 19.84
CA MET A 84 16.87 -14.52 18.53
C MET A 84 16.42 -15.98 18.56
N ARG A 85 16.76 -16.73 19.62
CA ARG A 85 16.32 -18.13 19.78
C ARG A 85 14.82 -18.24 19.95
N GLU A 86 14.21 -17.37 20.74
CA GLU A 86 12.75 -17.32 20.92
C GLU A 86 12.07 -16.94 19.59
N ARG A 87 12.62 -15.98 18.84
CA ARG A 87 12.11 -15.63 17.49
C ARG A 87 12.12 -16.82 16.54
N VAL A 88 13.22 -17.56 16.48
CA VAL A 88 13.33 -18.76 15.64
C VAL A 88 12.33 -19.82 16.08
N ALA A 89 12.15 -20.02 17.41
CA ALA A 89 11.14 -20.92 17.95
C ALA A 89 9.72 -20.50 17.54
N ALA A 90 9.41 -19.20 17.63
CA ALA A 90 8.12 -18.65 17.20
C ALA A 90 7.90 -18.83 15.70
N LYS A 91 8.92 -18.59 14.85
CA LYS A 91 8.86 -18.85 13.39
C LYS A 91 8.61 -20.32 13.07
N GLN A 92 9.21 -21.24 13.82
CA GLN A 92 8.98 -22.67 13.64
C GLN A 92 7.54 -23.04 13.99
N VAL A 93 7.01 -22.55 15.12
CA VAL A 93 5.60 -22.79 15.49
C VAL A 93 4.68 -22.16 14.44
N LEU A 94 4.94 -20.89 14.04
CA LEU A 94 4.16 -20.18 13.04
C LEU A 94 4.09 -20.94 11.71
N SER A 95 5.20 -21.54 11.29
CA SER A 95 5.28 -22.30 10.03
C SER A 95 4.38 -23.53 10.00
N GLU A 96 4.11 -24.12 11.19
CA GLU A 96 3.26 -25.30 11.37
C GLU A 96 1.76 -24.96 11.56
N LEU A 97 1.41 -23.69 11.86
CA LEU A 97 0.00 -23.26 11.97
C LEU A 97 -0.67 -23.30 10.61
N THR A 98 -1.96 -23.68 10.61
CA THR A 98 -2.77 -23.66 9.39
C THR A 98 -3.37 -22.27 9.15
N LEU A 99 -3.75 -21.97 7.90
CA LEU A 99 -4.50 -20.76 7.57
C LEU A 99 -5.86 -20.75 8.29
N GLY A 100 -6.42 -21.93 8.57
CA GLY A 100 -7.61 -22.09 9.41
C GLY A 100 -7.39 -21.59 10.83
N ASP A 101 -6.28 -22.01 11.47
CA ASP A 101 -5.95 -21.58 12.83
C ASP A 101 -5.86 -20.05 12.93
N LEU A 102 -5.24 -19.40 11.94
CA LEU A 102 -5.12 -17.95 11.89
C LEU A 102 -6.47 -17.24 11.75
N ARG A 103 -7.36 -17.75 10.89
CA ARG A 103 -8.69 -17.15 10.71
C ARG A 103 -9.59 -17.32 11.93
N GLU A 104 -9.53 -18.48 12.58
CA GLU A 104 -10.36 -18.80 13.75
C GLU A 104 -9.89 -18.07 15.02
N ASN A 105 -8.67 -17.49 14.99
CA ASN A 105 -8.07 -16.73 16.09
C ASN A 105 -7.59 -15.35 15.64
N PRO A 106 -8.49 -14.44 15.27
CA PRO A 106 -8.11 -13.09 14.86
C PRO A 106 -7.43 -12.35 16.03
N VAL A 107 -6.44 -11.50 15.72
CA VAL A 107 -5.64 -10.80 16.74
C VAL A 107 -6.44 -9.76 17.52
N VAL A 108 -7.53 -9.25 16.95
CA VAL A 108 -8.56 -8.47 17.64
C VAL A 108 -9.90 -9.18 17.41
N PRO A 109 -10.71 -9.44 18.46
CA PRO A 109 -11.96 -10.17 18.30
C PRO A 109 -12.94 -9.51 17.32
N TYR A 110 -13.73 -10.33 16.62
CA TYR A 110 -14.69 -9.87 15.59
C TYR A 110 -15.72 -8.87 16.15
N GLU A 111 -16.20 -9.10 17.37
CA GLU A 111 -17.20 -8.27 18.03
C GLU A 111 -16.64 -6.91 18.46
N ASP A 112 -15.33 -6.84 18.70
CA ASP A 112 -14.68 -5.69 19.32
C ASP A 112 -14.12 -4.68 18.31
N ASP A 113 -14.09 -5.02 17.01
CA ASP A 113 -13.36 -4.21 16.03
C ASP A 113 -13.96 -4.25 14.61
N ALA A 114 -14.34 -3.07 14.08
CA ALA A 114 -14.90 -2.95 12.74
C ALA A 114 -13.94 -3.41 11.64
N ILE A 115 -12.62 -3.24 11.83
CA ILE A 115 -11.62 -3.68 10.85
C ILE A 115 -11.59 -5.21 10.79
N THR A 116 -11.68 -5.90 11.92
CA THR A 116 -11.79 -7.36 11.94
C THR A 116 -13.04 -7.83 11.20
N ARG A 117 -14.18 -7.15 11.38
CA ARG A 117 -15.42 -7.45 10.62
C ARG A 117 -15.17 -7.29 9.11
N VAL A 118 -14.61 -6.17 8.67
CA VAL A 118 -14.30 -5.95 7.25
C VAL A 118 -13.39 -7.06 6.69
N ILE A 119 -12.34 -7.45 7.41
CA ILE A 119 -11.38 -8.48 6.97
C ILE A 119 -12.05 -9.85 6.87
N GLN A 120 -12.80 -10.26 7.90
CA GLN A 120 -13.41 -11.59 7.97
C GLN A 120 -14.55 -11.76 6.96
N ASP A 121 -15.39 -10.72 6.80
CA ASP A 121 -16.54 -10.74 5.92
C ASP A 121 -16.14 -10.70 4.42
N ALA A 122 -14.97 -10.12 4.11
CA ALA A 122 -14.44 -10.08 2.76
C ALA A 122 -13.88 -11.44 2.26
N VAL A 123 -13.74 -12.44 3.13
CA VAL A 123 -13.18 -13.74 2.76
C VAL A 123 -14.15 -14.53 1.88
N HIS A 124 -13.69 -14.89 0.68
CA HIS A 124 -14.45 -15.75 -0.22
C HIS A 124 -14.43 -17.21 0.28
N THR A 125 -15.52 -17.64 0.92
CA THR A 125 -15.64 -18.91 1.63
C THR A 125 -15.24 -20.15 0.80
N PRO A 126 -15.63 -20.33 -0.48
CA PRO A 126 -15.19 -21.45 -1.30
C PRO A 126 -13.68 -21.51 -1.50
N VAL A 127 -13.02 -20.39 -1.75
CA VAL A 127 -11.56 -20.32 -1.89
C VAL A 127 -10.89 -20.63 -0.56
N TYR A 128 -11.34 -20.02 0.53
CA TYR A 128 -10.84 -20.33 1.87
C TYR A 128 -10.97 -21.83 2.18
N GLY A 129 -12.11 -22.44 1.88
CA GLY A 129 -12.32 -23.88 2.09
C GLY A 129 -11.29 -24.77 1.41
N SER A 130 -10.70 -24.33 0.28
CA SER A 130 -9.67 -25.06 -0.45
C SER A 130 -8.26 -24.90 0.13
N ILE A 131 -8.01 -23.87 0.91
CA ILE A 131 -6.67 -23.53 1.44
C ILE A 131 -6.60 -23.55 2.96
N ARG A 132 -7.71 -23.67 3.69
CA ARG A 132 -7.76 -23.56 5.15
C ARG A 132 -6.82 -24.53 5.89
N ASN A 133 -6.54 -25.69 5.31
CA ASN A 133 -5.68 -26.72 5.87
C ASN A 133 -4.19 -26.55 5.48
N TRP A 134 -3.88 -25.57 4.62
CA TRP A 134 -2.48 -25.29 4.32
C TRP A 134 -1.81 -24.74 5.56
N THR A 135 -0.62 -25.20 5.86
CA THR A 135 0.26 -24.56 6.83
C THR A 135 0.81 -23.25 6.26
N VAL A 136 1.27 -22.37 7.13
CA VAL A 136 1.95 -21.12 6.70
C VAL A 136 3.18 -21.46 5.86
N ALA A 137 3.91 -22.56 6.18
CA ALA A 137 5.03 -23.04 5.37
C ALA A 137 4.59 -23.47 3.97
N GLU A 138 3.53 -24.27 3.83
CA GLU A 138 3.00 -24.68 2.53
C GLU A 138 2.51 -23.50 1.70
N PHE A 139 1.91 -22.50 2.34
CA PHE A 139 1.52 -21.27 1.68
C PHE A 139 2.73 -20.47 1.18
N ARG A 140 3.83 -20.40 1.97
CA ARG A 140 5.10 -19.81 1.53
C ARG A 140 5.64 -20.53 0.30
N GLU A 141 5.71 -21.87 0.32
CA GLU A 141 6.20 -22.68 -0.81
C GLU A 141 5.35 -22.46 -2.07
N PHE A 142 4.00 -22.39 -1.92
CA PHE A 142 3.11 -22.04 -3.03
C PHE A 142 3.46 -20.68 -3.65
N LEU A 143 3.68 -19.65 -2.85
CA LEU A 143 4.02 -18.31 -3.35
C LEU A 143 5.38 -18.26 -4.06
N LEU A 144 6.33 -19.08 -3.63
CA LEU A 144 7.69 -19.10 -4.18
C LEU A 144 7.87 -20.07 -5.36
N ASP A 145 7.00 -21.08 -5.52
CA ASP A 145 7.10 -22.06 -6.61
C ASP A 145 7.08 -21.35 -7.98
N GLY A 146 8.09 -21.60 -8.80
CA GLY A 146 8.20 -21.03 -10.14
C GLY A 146 7.03 -21.32 -11.09
N ARG A 147 6.22 -22.35 -10.77
CA ARG A 147 5.02 -22.74 -11.54
C ARG A 147 3.78 -21.97 -11.10
N THR A 148 3.78 -21.35 -9.93
CA THR A 148 2.66 -20.55 -9.44
C THR A 148 2.59 -19.26 -10.22
N SER A 149 1.50 -19.08 -10.96
CA SER A 149 1.24 -17.90 -11.78
C SER A 149 0.59 -16.76 -11.00
N ALA A 150 0.60 -15.56 -11.57
CA ALA A 150 -0.15 -14.40 -11.05
C ALA A 150 -1.65 -14.74 -10.89
N ALA A 151 -2.24 -15.47 -11.83
CA ALA A 151 -3.66 -15.86 -11.78
C ALA A 151 -3.96 -16.85 -10.63
N ASP A 152 -3.01 -17.72 -10.30
CA ASP A 152 -3.16 -18.64 -9.15
C ASP A 152 -3.15 -17.87 -7.84
N ILE A 153 -2.25 -16.88 -7.69
CA ILE A 153 -2.19 -16.02 -6.51
C ILE A 153 -3.46 -15.16 -6.44
N GLU A 154 -3.91 -14.57 -7.57
CA GLU A 154 -5.16 -13.79 -7.64
C GLU A 154 -6.36 -14.59 -7.14
N ARG A 155 -6.43 -15.88 -7.47
CA ARG A 155 -7.50 -16.76 -6.99
C ARG A 155 -7.39 -17.00 -5.48
N VAL A 156 -6.19 -17.34 -4.99
CA VAL A 156 -5.94 -17.69 -3.57
C VAL A 156 -6.15 -16.48 -2.66
N ARG A 157 -5.74 -15.26 -3.07
CA ARG A 157 -5.86 -14.05 -2.23
C ARG A 157 -7.30 -13.75 -1.79
N LYS A 158 -8.30 -14.18 -2.53
CA LYS A 158 -9.72 -14.00 -2.17
C LYS A 158 -10.13 -14.77 -0.92
N GLY A 159 -9.38 -15.80 -0.55
CA GLY A 159 -9.60 -16.62 0.66
C GLY A 159 -8.75 -16.22 1.86
N LEU A 160 -7.92 -15.17 1.77
CA LEU A 160 -6.97 -14.77 2.80
C LEU A 160 -7.52 -13.70 3.74
N THR A 161 -7.14 -13.79 5.01
CA THR A 161 -7.20 -12.68 5.97
C THR A 161 -5.86 -11.97 6.06
N SER A 162 -5.83 -10.83 6.73
CA SER A 162 -4.61 -10.04 6.93
C SER A 162 -3.59 -10.75 7.80
N GLU A 163 -4.05 -11.49 8.81
CA GLU A 163 -3.19 -12.28 9.68
C GLU A 163 -2.45 -13.39 8.92
N MET A 164 -3.07 -13.97 7.88
CA MET A 164 -2.42 -14.97 7.03
C MET A 164 -1.30 -14.32 6.18
N ALA A 165 -1.52 -13.11 5.67
CA ALA A 165 -0.50 -12.36 4.93
C ALA A 165 0.67 -11.95 5.83
N ALA A 166 0.40 -11.48 7.05
CA ALA A 166 1.41 -11.18 8.05
C ALA A 166 2.19 -12.44 8.48
N ALA A 167 1.50 -13.56 8.68
CA ALA A 167 2.14 -14.82 9.09
C ALA A 167 3.16 -15.30 8.05
N VAL A 168 2.78 -15.33 6.77
CA VAL A 168 3.68 -15.83 5.72
C VAL A 168 4.86 -14.86 5.50
N SER A 169 4.66 -13.53 5.60
CA SER A 169 5.76 -12.57 5.46
C SER A 169 6.85 -12.76 6.51
N LYS A 170 6.48 -13.11 7.74
CA LYS A 170 7.40 -13.31 8.87
C LYS A 170 8.34 -14.51 8.71
N ILE A 171 7.98 -15.49 7.90
CA ILE A 171 8.83 -16.66 7.62
C ILE A 171 9.56 -16.57 6.27
N MET A 172 9.45 -15.42 5.58
CA MET A 172 10.14 -15.12 4.33
C MET A 172 11.41 -14.29 4.56
N SER A 173 12.45 -14.55 3.75
CA SER A 173 13.60 -13.63 3.63
C SER A 173 13.24 -12.40 2.78
N ASN A 174 14.10 -11.38 2.76
CA ASN A 174 13.91 -10.23 1.88
C ASN A 174 13.85 -10.66 0.39
N ALA A 175 14.70 -11.60 -0.02
CA ALA A 175 14.66 -12.12 -1.38
C ALA A 175 13.36 -12.86 -1.69
N ASP A 176 12.82 -13.64 -0.74
CA ASP A 176 11.52 -14.30 -0.90
C ASP A 176 10.38 -13.28 -1.08
N LEU A 177 10.37 -12.22 -0.26
CA LEU A 177 9.37 -11.14 -0.35
C LEU A 177 9.40 -10.46 -1.72
N ILE A 178 10.62 -10.12 -2.22
CA ILE A 178 10.82 -9.52 -3.54
C ILE A 178 10.35 -10.48 -4.66
N CYS A 179 10.78 -11.75 -4.62
CA CYS A 179 10.42 -12.75 -5.62
C CYS A 179 8.90 -12.98 -5.69
N ALA A 180 8.26 -13.12 -4.54
CA ALA A 180 6.81 -13.32 -4.47
C ALA A 180 6.04 -12.07 -4.92
N ALA A 181 6.42 -10.87 -4.46
CA ALA A 181 5.78 -9.62 -4.83
C ALA A 181 5.85 -9.35 -6.35
N LYS A 182 6.98 -9.66 -6.98
CA LYS A 182 7.18 -9.50 -8.43
C LYS A 182 6.19 -10.31 -9.26
N LYS A 183 5.68 -11.44 -8.74
CA LYS A 183 4.67 -12.28 -9.41
C LYS A 183 3.26 -11.71 -9.34
N MET A 184 3.03 -10.66 -8.57
CA MET A 184 1.72 -10.10 -8.28
C MET A 184 1.55 -8.69 -8.88
N PRO A 185 1.51 -8.51 -10.21
CA PRO A 185 1.23 -7.21 -10.79
C PRO A 185 -0.18 -6.77 -10.38
N VAL A 186 -0.32 -5.54 -9.92
CA VAL A 186 -1.61 -4.91 -9.61
C VAL A 186 -1.75 -3.69 -10.50
N VAL A 187 -2.68 -3.76 -11.44
CA VAL A 187 -2.92 -2.71 -12.43
C VAL A 187 -4.19 -1.95 -12.06
N VAL A 188 -4.08 -0.64 -11.97
CA VAL A 188 -5.18 0.27 -11.61
C VAL A 188 -5.29 1.40 -12.64
N ARG A 189 -6.46 2.01 -12.71
CA ARG A 189 -6.76 3.06 -13.68
C ARG A 189 -7.52 4.23 -13.05
N SER A 190 -6.96 5.42 -13.22
CA SER A 190 -7.64 6.70 -13.01
C SER A 190 -7.57 7.51 -14.31
N ASN A 191 -6.85 8.62 -14.41
CA ASN A 191 -6.62 9.33 -15.67
C ASN A 191 -5.51 8.69 -16.52
N ASN A 192 -4.74 7.79 -15.95
CA ASN A 192 -3.78 6.93 -16.63
C ASN A 192 -3.76 5.52 -16.00
N THR A 193 -2.90 4.65 -16.52
CA THR A 193 -2.77 3.26 -16.11
C THR A 193 -1.46 3.03 -15.37
N VAL A 194 -1.52 2.66 -14.08
CA VAL A 194 -0.37 2.41 -13.22
C VAL A 194 -0.27 0.93 -12.84
N GLY A 195 0.96 0.43 -12.67
CA GLY A 195 1.24 -0.94 -12.18
C GLY A 195 1.39 -2.00 -13.27
N LEU A 196 1.48 -1.61 -14.52
CA LEU A 196 1.82 -2.53 -15.61
C LEU A 196 3.25 -3.08 -15.45
N PRO A 197 3.50 -4.35 -15.81
CA PRO A 197 4.86 -4.90 -15.80
C PRO A 197 5.85 -4.05 -16.62
N GLY A 198 7.06 -3.84 -16.09
CA GLY A 198 8.07 -2.99 -16.71
C GLY A 198 7.83 -1.48 -16.56
N ARG A 199 6.86 -1.10 -15.74
CA ARG A 199 6.56 0.30 -15.41
C ARG A 199 6.91 0.61 -13.96
N PHE A 200 7.32 1.85 -13.71
CA PHE A 200 7.67 2.38 -12.41
C PHE A 200 7.23 3.84 -12.36
N SER A 201 6.15 4.09 -11.65
CA SER A 201 5.55 5.43 -11.55
C SER A 201 6.07 6.20 -10.34
N SER A 202 5.76 7.49 -10.27
CA SER A 202 6.10 8.34 -9.14
C SER A 202 4.95 9.24 -8.74
N ARG A 203 4.79 9.44 -7.44
CA ARG A 203 4.05 10.58 -6.91
C ARG A 203 4.99 11.77 -6.90
N LEU A 204 4.60 12.85 -7.56
CA LEU A 204 5.26 14.14 -7.48
C LEU A 204 4.65 14.90 -6.30
N GLN A 205 5.46 15.18 -5.28
CA GLN A 205 5.04 15.92 -4.10
C GLN A 205 5.79 17.25 -4.03
N PRO A 206 5.16 18.37 -4.44
CA PRO A 206 5.70 19.69 -4.15
C PRO A 206 5.62 19.97 -2.65
N ASN A 207 6.55 20.80 -2.16
CA ASN A 207 6.65 21.20 -0.76
C ASN A 207 6.58 22.72 -0.65
N ASP A 208 5.71 23.23 0.20
CA ASP A 208 5.74 24.66 0.57
C ASP A 208 5.24 24.86 2.00
N THR A 209 6.01 25.55 2.83
CA THR A 209 5.69 25.80 4.24
C THR A 209 4.67 26.91 4.47
N ARG A 210 4.11 27.50 3.39
CA ARG A 210 3.14 28.60 3.42
C ARG A 210 1.94 28.36 2.51
N ASP A 211 1.87 27.19 1.87
CA ASP A 211 0.86 26.89 0.85
C ASP A 211 0.85 27.91 -0.32
N ASP A 212 2.05 28.43 -0.71
CA ASP A 212 2.14 29.36 -1.84
C ASP A 212 1.96 28.65 -3.18
N VAL A 213 0.87 28.93 -3.86
CA VAL A 213 0.49 28.29 -5.13
C VAL A 213 1.58 28.45 -6.20
N SER A 214 2.24 29.61 -6.27
CA SER A 214 3.26 29.88 -7.30
C SER A 214 4.49 29.00 -7.08
N SER A 215 4.93 28.87 -5.81
CA SER A 215 6.01 27.97 -5.41
C SER A 215 5.68 26.52 -5.71
N ILE A 216 4.46 26.09 -5.36
CA ILE A 216 3.96 24.72 -5.61
C ILE A 216 3.98 24.40 -7.11
N VAL A 217 3.43 25.28 -7.95
CA VAL A 217 3.37 25.09 -9.41
C VAL A 217 4.76 25.06 -10.02
N ALA A 218 5.70 25.89 -9.54
CA ALA A 218 7.09 25.85 -10.02
C ALA A 218 7.74 24.49 -9.76
N GLN A 219 7.55 23.91 -8.58
CA GLN A 219 8.05 22.57 -8.23
C GLN A 219 7.33 21.45 -9.02
N VAL A 220 6.05 21.63 -9.34
CA VAL A 220 5.34 20.69 -10.25
C VAL A 220 6.00 20.72 -11.64
N TYR A 221 6.30 21.90 -12.17
CA TYR A 221 6.96 22.03 -13.47
C TYR A 221 8.37 21.41 -13.46
N GLU A 222 9.12 21.60 -12.38
CA GLU A 222 10.40 20.94 -12.20
C GLU A 222 10.25 19.42 -12.27
N GLY A 223 9.41 18.81 -11.43
CA GLY A 223 9.20 17.37 -11.40
C GLY A 223 8.73 16.79 -12.74
N LEU A 224 7.79 17.46 -13.42
CA LEU A 224 7.34 17.08 -14.75
C LEU A 224 8.48 17.09 -15.79
N SER A 225 9.40 18.05 -15.70
CA SER A 225 10.55 18.15 -16.60
C SER A 225 11.57 17.02 -16.43
N TYR A 226 11.57 16.34 -15.28
CA TYR A 226 12.31 15.10 -15.03
C TYR A 226 11.49 13.82 -15.24
N GLY A 227 10.24 13.95 -15.71
CA GLY A 227 9.37 12.80 -15.97
C GLY A 227 8.77 12.19 -14.69
N ALA A 228 8.68 12.96 -13.58
CA ALA A 228 7.97 12.57 -12.37
C ALA A 228 6.50 13.02 -12.42
N GLY A 229 5.61 12.33 -11.67
CA GLY A 229 4.22 12.74 -11.47
C GLY A 229 3.16 11.89 -12.18
N ASP A 230 3.57 10.79 -12.77
CA ASP A 230 2.67 9.89 -13.50
C ASP A 230 1.73 9.07 -12.59
N ALA A 231 2.08 8.83 -11.30
CA ALA A 231 1.12 8.26 -10.37
C ALA A 231 0.13 9.33 -9.89
N VAL A 232 0.63 10.43 -9.34
CA VAL A 232 -0.20 11.55 -8.86
C VAL A 232 0.67 12.80 -8.68
N ILE A 233 0.08 13.96 -8.87
CA ILE A 233 0.61 15.26 -8.42
C ILE A 233 -0.14 15.60 -7.14
N GLY A 234 0.51 15.46 -5.98
CA GLY A 234 -0.17 15.55 -4.69
C GLY A 234 0.64 16.30 -3.64
N ILE A 235 -0.02 17.16 -2.88
CA ILE A 235 0.60 18.01 -1.87
C ILE A 235 0.06 17.72 -0.47
N ASN A 236 0.95 17.83 0.53
CA ASN A 236 0.59 17.94 1.94
C ASN A 236 0.39 19.44 2.28
N PRO A 237 -0.83 19.91 2.56
CA PRO A 237 -1.06 21.30 2.88
C PRO A 237 -0.59 21.63 4.30
N VAL A 238 -0.12 22.86 4.53
CA VAL A 238 0.13 23.38 5.88
C VAL A 238 -1.17 23.60 6.63
N THR A 239 -2.16 24.12 5.90
CA THR A 239 -3.45 24.52 6.46
C THR A 239 -4.55 23.61 5.98
N ASP A 240 -5.06 22.75 6.87
CA ASP A 240 -6.18 21.84 6.59
C ASP A 240 -7.51 22.58 6.75
N THR A 241 -7.84 23.42 5.78
CA THR A 241 -9.14 24.10 5.65
C THR A 241 -9.78 23.81 4.30
N VAL A 242 -11.10 23.86 4.24
CA VAL A 242 -11.85 23.63 2.99
C VAL A 242 -11.42 24.59 1.88
N GLU A 243 -11.23 25.87 2.21
CA GLU A 243 -10.83 26.91 1.26
C GLU A 243 -9.42 26.63 0.71
N ASN A 244 -8.45 26.33 1.58
CA ASN A 244 -7.08 26.05 1.17
C ASN A 244 -7.03 24.76 0.33
N THR A 245 -7.68 23.68 0.80
CA THR A 245 -7.78 22.41 0.06
C THR A 245 -8.37 22.61 -1.34
N LYS A 246 -9.44 23.39 -1.46
CA LYS A 246 -10.04 23.75 -2.75
C LYS A 246 -9.10 24.55 -3.64
N THR A 247 -8.38 25.51 -3.07
CA THR A 247 -7.39 26.32 -3.79
C THR A 247 -6.29 25.45 -4.37
N MET A 248 -5.71 24.56 -3.57
CA MET A 248 -4.63 23.65 -3.99
C MET A 248 -5.13 22.64 -5.05
N LEU A 249 -6.28 22.02 -4.83
CA LEU A 249 -6.87 21.08 -5.81
C LEU A 249 -7.09 21.76 -7.16
N ASN A 250 -7.65 22.96 -7.18
CA ASN A 250 -7.91 23.68 -8.40
C ASN A 250 -6.63 24.17 -9.09
N ALA A 251 -5.61 24.60 -8.33
CA ALA A 251 -4.32 25.00 -8.89
C ALA A 251 -3.61 23.82 -9.58
N LEU A 252 -3.56 22.65 -8.93
CA LEU A 252 -2.99 21.45 -9.52
C LEU A 252 -3.80 20.97 -10.74
N TRP A 253 -5.13 21.05 -10.66
CA TRP A 253 -6.00 20.69 -11.77
C TRP A 253 -5.83 21.63 -12.97
N GLU A 254 -5.66 22.93 -12.75
CA GLU A 254 -5.39 23.90 -13.82
C GLU A 254 -4.11 23.55 -14.58
N VAL A 255 -3.05 23.14 -13.89
CA VAL A 255 -1.81 22.67 -14.52
C VAL A 255 -2.07 21.41 -15.35
N ILE A 256 -2.78 20.43 -14.82
CA ILE A 256 -3.13 19.18 -15.50
C ILE A 256 -3.93 19.46 -16.78
N GLU A 257 -4.98 20.25 -16.68
CA GLU A 257 -5.85 20.59 -17.83
C GLU A 257 -5.11 21.41 -18.90
N ARG A 258 -4.39 22.46 -18.47
CA ARG A 258 -3.67 23.37 -19.39
C ARG A 258 -2.68 22.60 -20.25
N HIS A 259 -1.92 21.70 -19.67
CA HIS A 259 -0.87 20.94 -20.35
C HIS A 259 -1.32 19.55 -20.79
N ARG A 260 -2.59 19.20 -20.56
CA ARG A 260 -3.17 17.89 -20.91
C ARG A 260 -2.31 16.74 -20.36
N ILE A 261 -1.92 16.86 -19.10
CA ILE A 261 -1.09 15.85 -18.44
C ILE A 261 -1.96 14.65 -18.10
N PRO A 262 -1.61 13.43 -18.54
CA PRO A 262 -2.36 12.24 -18.16
C PRO A 262 -1.95 11.78 -16.75
N ALA A 263 -2.37 12.54 -15.75
CA ALA A 263 -2.11 12.33 -14.33
C ALA A 263 -3.32 12.73 -13.48
N GLN A 264 -3.23 12.47 -12.21
CA GLN A 264 -4.24 12.80 -11.20
C GLN A 264 -3.70 13.88 -10.26
N ASN A 265 -4.61 14.65 -9.63
CA ASN A 265 -4.27 15.50 -8.50
C ASN A 265 -4.84 14.98 -7.19
N CYS A 266 -4.20 15.36 -6.09
CA CYS A 266 -4.65 15.07 -4.74
C CYS A 266 -4.10 16.09 -3.74
N VAL A 267 -4.85 16.37 -2.67
CA VAL A 267 -4.40 17.15 -1.51
C VAL A 267 -4.58 16.28 -0.27
N LEU A 268 -3.53 16.12 0.53
CA LEU A 268 -3.52 15.25 1.70
C LEU A 268 -4.07 15.96 2.94
N ALA A 269 -5.26 16.54 2.82
CA ALA A 269 -6.05 17.06 3.93
C ALA A 269 -6.89 15.94 4.56
N HIS A 270 -7.50 16.20 5.72
CA HIS A 270 -8.43 15.24 6.32
C HIS A 270 -9.60 14.93 5.36
N VAL A 271 -10.09 13.69 5.37
CA VAL A 271 -11.14 13.24 4.43
C VAL A 271 -12.38 14.11 4.44
N THR A 272 -12.82 14.60 5.61
CA THR A 272 -14.00 15.47 5.73
C THR A 272 -13.77 16.83 5.07
N THR A 273 -12.57 17.39 5.19
CA THR A 273 -12.18 18.65 4.54
C THR A 273 -12.20 18.51 3.02
N GLN A 274 -11.64 17.40 2.51
CA GLN A 274 -11.66 17.10 1.08
C GLN A 274 -13.09 16.91 0.55
N MET A 275 -13.90 16.11 1.25
CA MET A 275 -15.31 15.90 0.88
C MET A 275 -16.09 17.21 0.78
N GLU A 276 -15.90 18.12 1.72
CA GLU A 276 -16.56 19.42 1.70
C GLU A 276 -16.01 20.32 0.57
N ALA A 277 -14.69 20.33 0.35
CA ALA A 277 -14.09 21.07 -0.76
C ALA A 277 -14.66 20.59 -2.12
N ILE A 278 -14.82 19.27 -2.30
CA ILE A 278 -15.40 18.68 -3.51
C ILE A 278 -16.88 19.06 -3.65
N ARG A 279 -17.68 19.02 -2.58
CA ARG A 279 -19.08 19.48 -2.59
C ARG A 279 -19.19 20.95 -2.98
N GLN A 280 -18.19 21.75 -2.63
CA GLN A 280 -18.08 23.17 -3.03
C GLN A 280 -17.44 23.36 -4.42
N GLY A 281 -17.26 22.30 -5.19
CA GLY A 281 -16.82 22.35 -6.59
C GLY A 281 -15.29 22.36 -6.77
N ALA A 282 -14.51 21.82 -5.84
CA ALA A 282 -13.09 21.57 -6.08
C ALA A 282 -12.89 20.45 -7.11
N ASN A 283 -11.92 20.60 -7.99
CA ASN A 283 -11.56 19.62 -9.02
C ASN A 283 -10.54 18.62 -8.46
N ALA A 284 -11.00 17.57 -7.81
CA ALA A 284 -10.18 16.47 -7.30
C ALA A 284 -10.26 15.25 -8.20
N SER A 285 -9.16 14.54 -8.40
CA SER A 285 -9.16 13.26 -9.12
C SER A 285 -9.41 12.08 -8.18
N MET A 286 -9.10 12.23 -6.90
CA MET A 286 -9.25 11.21 -5.87
C MET A 286 -9.37 11.83 -4.48
N ILE A 287 -9.79 11.02 -3.52
CA ILE A 287 -9.82 11.38 -2.10
C ILE A 287 -8.74 10.60 -1.36
N PHE A 288 -8.00 11.30 -0.53
CA PHE A 288 -6.95 10.77 0.33
C PHE A 288 -7.46 10.53 1.76
N GLN A 289 -6.95 9.49 2.44
CA GLN A 289 -7.00 9.35 3.89
C GLN A 289 -5.94 8.40 4.42
N SER A 290 -5.30 8.76 5.53
CA SER A 290 -4.50 7.83 6.34
C SER A 290 -5.42 6.84 7.07
N ILE A 291 -5.01 5.56 7.10
CA ILE A 291 -5.79 4.49 7.71
C ILE A 291 -5.00 3.72 8.75
N SER A 292 -5.70 3.02 9.63
CA SER A 292 -5.12 2.18 10.68
C SER A 292 -5.68 0.75 10.63
N GLY A 293 -4.93 -0.20 11.21
CA GLY A 293 -5.28 -1.61 11.28
C GLY A 293 -6.29 -1.98 12.38
N SER A 294 -6.84 -0.99 13.11
CA SER A 294 -7.88 -1.19 14.10
C SER A 294 -8.88 -0.04 14.09
N GLU A 295 -10.12 -0.31 14.55
CA GLU A 295 -11.16 0.71 14.69
C GLU A 295 -10.73 1.84 15.63
N LYS A 296 -10.06 1.49 16.76
CA LYS A 296 -9.49 2.47 17.68
C LYS A 296 -8.49 3.38 16.97
N GLY A 297 -7.56 2.82 16.19
CA GLY A 297 -6.58 3.60 15.44
C GLY A 297 -7.18 4.47 14.35
N LEU A 298 -8.25 4.02 13.68
CA LEU A 298 -9.02 4.89 12.76
C LEU A 298 -9.66 6.05 13.52
N GLY A 299 -10.20 5.79 14.71
CA GLY A 299 -10.81 6.82 15.56
C GLY A 299 -9.82 7.93 15.96
N GLU A 300 -8.54 7.59 16.20
CA GLU A 300 -7.49 8.58 16.48
C GLU A 300 -7.21 9.51 15.27
N PHE A 301 -7.46 9.04 14.04
CA PHE A 301 -7.46 9.88 12.83
C PHE A 301 -8.79 10.62 12.60
N GLY A 302 -9.76 10.51 13.50
CA GLY A 302 -11.11 11.09 13.29
C GLY A 302 -11.92 10.36 12.21
N VAL A 303 -11.59 9.10 11.90
CA VAL A 303 -12.15 8.35 10.78
C VAL A 303 -12.86 7.09 11.25
N SER A 304 -13.89 6.68 10.53
CA SER A 304 -14.57 5.39 10.70
C SER A 304 -14.74 4.69 9.35
N VAL A 305 -15.03 3.39 9.37
CA VAL A 305 -15.34 2.65 8.13
C VAL A 305 -16.53 3.29 7.40
N GLY A 306 -17.57 3.72 8.15
CA GLY A 306 -18.72 4.40 7.55
C GLY A 306 -18.37 5.73 6.88
N LEU A 307 -17.45 6.51 7.46
CA LEU A 307 -16.97 7.75 6.84
C LEU A 307 -16.15 7.47 5.56
N LEU A 308 -15.35 6.40 5.56
CA LEU A 308 -14.63 5.98 4.36
C LEU A 308 -15.58 5.47 3.26
N ASP A 309 -16.67 4.78 3.62
CA ASP A 309 -17.72 4.37 2.68
C ASP A 309 -18.38 5.61 2.05
N GLU A 310 -18.72 6.64 2.85
CA GLU A 310 -19.26 7.91 2.34
C GLU A 310 -18.28 8.63 1.41
N ALA A 311 -17.00 8.68 1.79
CA ALA A 311 -15.95 9.30 0.99
C ALA A 311 -15.76 8.57 -0.35
N TYR A 312 -15.79 7.23 -0.35
CA TYR A 312 -15.69 6.43 -1.56
C TYR A 312 -16.85 6.67 -2.51
N ASP A 313 -18.08 6.69 -1.99
CA ASP A 313 -19.28 7.01 -2.78
C ASP A 313 -19.21 8.43 -3.37
N LEU A 314 -18.80 9.41 -2.57
CA LEU A 314 -18.62 10.79 -3.01
C LEU A 314 -17.55 10.88 -4.11
N ALA A 315 -16.40 10.24 -3.92
CA ALA A 315 -15.33 10.22 -4.90
C ALA A 315 -15.78 9.62 -6.24
N GLY A 316 -16.52 8.51 -6.19
CA GLY A 316 -17.08 7.86 -7.39
C GLY A 316 -18.06 8.73 -8.18
N HIS A 317 -18.70 9.70 -7.53
CA HIS A 317 -19.68 10.60 -8.17
C HIS A 317 -19.08 11.93 -8.65
N TYR A 318 -18.10 12.47 -7.94
CA TYR A 318 -17.66 13.86 -8.13
C TYR A 318 -16.21 14.02 -8.55
N CYS A 319 -15.33 13.01 -8.32
CA CYS A 319 -13.94 13.12 -8.72
C CYS A 319 -13.78 13.12 -10.25
N GLN A 320 -12.78 13.88 -10.71
CA GLN A 320 -12.41 14.05 -12.12
C GLN A 320 -11.48 12.91 -12.54
N ALA A 321 -12.02 11.70 -12.57
CA ALA A 321 -11.29 10.48 -12.93
C ALA A 321 -11.93 9.78 -14.12
N ALA A 322 -11.11 9.34 -15.09
CA ALA A 322 -11.57 8.58 -16.24
C ALA A 322 -11.74 7.08 -15.92
N GLY A 323 -11.09 6.59 -14.90
CA GLY A 323 -11.13 5.21 -14.42
C GLY A 323 -11.86 5.07 -13.08
N PRO A 324 -12.07 3.83 -12.62
CA PRO A 324 -12.87 3.54 -11.44
C PRO A 324 -12.15 3.73 -10.10
N ASN A 325 -10.82 3.85 -10.11
CA ASN A 325 -10.02 3.88 -8.89
C ASN A 325 -9.84 5.35 -8.46
N VAL A 326 -10.50 5.73 -7.37
CA VAL A 326 -10.63 7.14 -6.93
C VAL A 326 -10.25 7.37 -5.47
N MET A 327 -9.63 6.37 -4.81
CA MET A 327 -9.16 6.50 -3.43
C MET A 327 -7.64 6.39 -3.36
N TYR A 328 -7.06 7.12 -2.41
CA TYR A 328 -5.66 7.06 -2.03
C TYR A 328 -5.55 6.86 -0.52
N PHE A 329 -4.87 5.80 -0.09
CA PHE A 329 -4.62 5.51 1.31
C PHE A 329 -3.15 5.57 1.65
N GLU A 330 -2.84 6.11 2.83
CA GLU A 330 -1.53 6.00 3.45
C GLU A 330 -1.60 5.26 4.77
N THR A 331 -0.53 4.54 5.06
CA THR A 331 -0.34 3.78 6.29
C THR A 331 1.17 3.59 6.51
N GLY A 332 1.57 2.96 7.59
CA GLY A 332 2.97 2.66 7.88
C GLY A 332 3.14 1.95 9.21
N GLN A 333 4.13 1.07 9.26
CA GLN A 333 4.45 0.34 10.48
C GLN A 333 4.78 1.32 11.62
N GLY A 334 4.19 1.07 12.79
CA GLY A 334 4.31 1.93 13.97
C GLY A 334 3.07 2.80 14.23
N SER A 335 2.23 3.09 13.23
CA SER A 335 1.06 3.96 13.39
C SER A 335 0.11 3.48 14.49
N ALA A 336 -0.24 2.20 14.52
CA ALA A 336 -1.13 1.64 15.53
C ALA A 336 -0.50 1.64 16.94
N LEU A 337 0.83 1.50 17.01
CA LEU A 337 1.56 1.54 18.29
C LEU A 337 1.65 2.96 18.83
N SER A 338 1.95 3.95 17.98
CA SER A 338 2.03 5.37 18.38
C SER A 338 0.70 5.90 18.92
N ALA A 339 -0.42 5.36 18.41
CA ALA A 339 -1.77 5.69 18.82
C ALA A 339 -2.28 4.84 20.01
N ASP A 340 -1.44 3.98 20.62
CA ASP A 340 -1.87 2.98 21.61
C ASP A 340 -3.11 2.16 21.16
N ALA A 341 -3.16 1.84 19.88
CA ALA A 341 -4.31 1.21 19.21
C ALA A 341 -4.01 -0.18 18.66
N HIS A 342 -2.92 -0.81 19.13
CA HIS A 342 -2.39 -2.07 18.58
C HIS A 342 -2.91 -3.35 19.27
N TYR A 343 -3.68 -3.25 20.35
CA TYR A 343 -4.27 -4.38 21.07
C TYR A 343 -3.25 -5.46 21.49
N GLY A 344 -2.01 -5.06 21.81
CA GLY A 344 -0.91 -5.99 22.12
C GLY A 344 -0.44 -6.81 20.91
N CYS A 345 -0.62 -6.30 19.71
CA CYS A 345 -0.17 -6.90 18.47
C CYS A 345 1.06 -6.19 17.90
N ASP A 346 1.88 -6.91 17.15
CA ASP A 346 3.08 -6.37 16.50
C ASP A 346 2.77 -5.47 15.28
N GLN A 347 3.75 -4.64 14.90
CA GLN A 347 3.62 -3.65 13.82
C GLN A 347 3.25 -4.27 12.48
N VAL A 348 3.87 -5.41 12.10
CA VAL A 348 3.64 -6.07 10.81
C VAL A 348 2.20 -6.56 10.69
N THR A 349 1.68 -7.18 11.75
CA THR A 349 0.31 -7.71 11.74
C THR A 349 -0.71 -6.57 11.72
N MET A 350 -0.46 -5.48 12.46
CA MET A 350 -1.34 -4.31 12.43
C MET A 350 -1.32 -3.64 11.04
N GLU A 351 -0.16 -3.55 10.39
CA GLU A 351 -0.04 -3.01 9.05
C GLU A 351 -0.77 -3.86 8.00
N ALA A 352 -0.65 -5.18 8.06
CA ALA A 352 -1.41 -6.08 7.19
C ALA A 352 -2.93 -5.85 7.29
N ARG A 353 -3.42 -5.47 8.46
CA ARG A 353 -4.85 -5.18 8.69
C ARG A 353 -5.29 -3.87 8.01
N CYS A 354 -4.39 -2.88 7.89
CA CYS A 354 -4.64 -1.69 7.06
C CYS A 354 -4.93 -2.09 5.60
N TYR A 355 -4.15 -3.04 5.07
CA TYR A 355 -4.36 -3.56 3.70
C TYR A 355 -5.66 -4.36 3.57
N GLY A 356 -6.06 -5.08 4.62
CA GLY A 356 -7.35 -5.74 4.68
C GLY A 356 -8.53 -4.77 4.60
N LEU A 357 -8.42 -3.59 5.21
CA LEU A 357 -9.38 -2.49 5.08
C LEU A 357 -9.33 -1.86 3.69
N ALA A 358 -8.13 -1.48 3.23
CA ALA A 358 -7.94 -0.73 1.98
C ALA A 358 -8.53 -1.45 0.76
N ARG A 359 -8.40 -2.79 0.69
CA ARG A 359 -8.91 -3.58 -0.46
C ARG A 359 -10.42 -3.47 -0.69
N ARG A 360 -11.20 -3.07 0.34
CA ARG A 360 -12.65 -2.83 0.24
C ARG A 360 -12.96 -1.75 -0.79
N TYR A 361 -12.09 -0.75 -0.91
CA TYR A 361 -12.31 0.46 -1.72
C TYR A 361 -11.63 0.42 -3.09
N GLN A 362 -10.93 -0.66 -3.46
CA GLN A 362 -10.19 -0.79 -4.71
C GLN A 362 -9.42 0.50 -5.09
N PRO A 363 -8.53 0.98 -4.22
CA PRO A 363 -7.90 2.29 -4.36
C PRO A 363 -7.03 2.38 -5.61
N PHE A 364 -6.76 3.61 -6.06
CA PHE A 364 -5.75 3.89 -7.07
C PHE A 364 -4.34 3.82 -6.50
N MET A 365 -4.19 4.20 -5.22
CA MET A 365 -2.89 4.22 -4.53
C MET A 365 -3.04 3.71 -3.09
N VAL A 366 -2.08 2.91 -2.66
CA VAL A 366 -1.84 2.63 -1.24
C VAL A 366 -0.35 2.83 -0.99
N ASN A 367 -0.01 3.76 -0.12
CA ASN A 367 1.36 4.12 0.19
C ASN A 367 1.71 3.65 1.59
N THR A 368 2.85 2.96 1.74
CA THR A 368 3.46 2.76 3.04
C THR A 368 4.52 3.83 3.27
N VAL A 369 4.43 4.52 4.40
CA VAL A 369 5.38 5.57 4.80
C VAL A 369 6.32 4.96 5.84
N VAL A 370 7.52 4.57 5.41
CA VAL A 370 8.48 3.90 6.28
C VAL A 370 9.45 4.91 6.91
N GLY A 371 9.75 4.74 8.19
CA GLY A 371 10.68 5.62 8.90
C GLY A 371 10.15 6.99 9.31
N PHE A 372 8.97 7.38 8.87
CA PHE A 372 8.37 8.69 9.19
C PHE A 372 8.01 8.84 10.67
N ILE A 373 7.44 7.79 11.30
CA ILE A 373 6.98 7.87 12.70
C ILE A 373 8.16 8.04 13.66
N GLY A 374 9.35 7.58 13.28
CA GLY A 374 10.58 7.83 14.01
C GLY A 374 11.34 6.56 14.42
N PRO A 375 12.56 6.72 14.96
CA PRO A 375 13.45 5.62 15.30
C PRO A 375 12.95 4.76 16.47
N GLU A 376 12.03 5.25 17.27
CA GLU A 376 11.38 4.47 18.33
C GLU A 376 10.54 3.31 17.77
N TYR A 377 10.14 3.35 16.49
CA TYR A 377 9.39 2.29 15.82
C TYR A 377 10.24 1.51 14.83
N LEU A 378 11.06 2.19 13.99
CA LEU A 378 12.00 1.63 13.02
C LEU A 378 13.34 2.35 13.15
N TYR A 379 14.25 1.81 13.95
CA TYR A 379 15.46 2.50 14.41
C TYR A 379 16.50 2.74 13.33
N ASN A 380 16.68 1.78 12.41
CA ASN A 380 17.78 1.82 11.44
C ASN A 380 17.32 1.32 10.06
N HIS A 381 18.21 1.49 9.06
CA HIS A 381 17.95 1.07 7.69
C HIS A 381 17.56 -0.40 7.54
N GLN A 382 18.07 -1.30 8.37
CA GLN A 382 17.71 -2.73 8.30
C GLN A 382 16.26 -2.94 8.67
N GLN A 383 15.75 -2.26 9.69
CA GLN A 383 14.36 -2.30 10.10
C GLN A 383 13.46 -1.61 9.06
N ILE A 384 13.89 -0.46 8.52
CA ILE A 384 13.16 0.31 7.49
C ILE A 384 13.04 -0.51 6.20
N ILE A 385 14.13 -1.06 5.67
CA ILE A 385 14.12 -1.90 4.45
C ILE A 385 13.23 -3.12 4.66
N ARG A 386 13.35 -3.80 5.81
CA ARG A 386 12.54 -4.97 6.11
C ARG A 386 11.06 -4.63 6.18
N ALA A 387 10.69 -3.54 6.85
CA ALA A 387 9.32 -3.07 6.95
C ALA A 387 8.71 -2.78 5.57
N ALA A 388 9.40 -1.99 4.75
CA ALA A 388 8.91 -1.64 3.42
C ALA A 388 8.71 -2.86 2.51
N LEU A 389 9.62 -3.85 2.55
CA LEU A 389 9.49 -5.07 1.74
C LEU A 389 8.33 -5.95 2.21
N GLU A 390 8.08 -6.07 3.52
CA GLU A 390 6.93 -6.77 4.07
C GLU A 390 5.62 -6.06 3.70
N ASP A 391 5.57 -4.75 3.87
CA ASP A 391 4.39 -3.94 3.56
C ASP A 391 4.03 -4.03 2.08
N HIS A 392 5.02 -3.84 1.21
CA HIS A 392 4.85 -4.00 -0.23
C HIS A 392 4.33 -5.40 -0.59
N PHE A 393 4.94 -6.46 -0.06
CA PHE A 393 4.50 -7.82 -0.31
C PHE A 393 3.08 -8.08 0.20
N MET A 394 2.78 -7.70 1.45
CA MET A 394 1.46 -7.93 2.05
C MET A 394 0.36 -7.15 1.33
N GLY A 395 0.62 -5.90 0.96
CA GLY A 395 -0.32 -5.10 0.19
C GLY A 395 -0.58 -5.69 -1.19
N LYS A 396 0.45 -6.12 -1.92
CA LYS A 396 0.29 -6.81 -3.22
C LYS A 396 -0.44 -8.14 -3.08
N LEU A 397 -0.23 -8.88 -2.00
CA LEU A 397 -0.96 -10.10 -1.72
C LEU A 397 -2.46 -9.82 -1.46
N HIS A 398 -2.80 -8.65 -0.91
CA HIS A 398 -4.20 -8.17 -0.81
C HIS A 398 -4.78 -7.63 -2.13
N GLY A 399 -3.97 -7.53 -3.20
CA GLY A 399 -4.38 -6.99 -4.49
C GLY A 399 -4.33 -5.47 -4.58
N LEU A 400 -3.48 -4.83 -3.77
CA LEU A 400 -3.38 -3.38 -3.70
C LEU A 400 -2.24 -2.84 -4.57
N PRO A 401 -2.43 -1.66 -5.19
CA PRO A 401 -1.41 -0.93 -5.95
C PRO A 401 -0.45 -0.22 -4.99
N MET A 402 0.54 -0.99 -4.51
CA MET A 402 1.46 -0.53 -3.46
C MET A 402 2.49 0.46 -3.98
N GLY A 403 2.61 1.57 -3.28
CA GLY A 403 3.73 2.49 -3.34
C GLY A 403 4.46 2.58 -2.01
N CYS A 404 5.55 3.32 -1.99
CA CYS A 404 6.31 3.58 -0.78
C CYS A 404 6.83 5.01 -0.76
N ASP A 405 6.72 5.65 0.40
CA ASP A 405 7.58 6.75 0.76
C ASP A 405 8.83 6.15 1.40
N CYS A 406 9.90 6.06 0.62
CA CYS A 406 11.19 5.60 1.10
C CYS A 406 11.84 6.73 1.90
N CYS A 407 11.41 6.92 3.14
CA CYS A 407 11.81 8.06 3.93
C CYS A 407 12.43 7.66 5.28
N TYR A 408 13.13 8.62 5.89
CA TYR A 408 13.65 8.48 7.22
C TYR A 408 13.80 9.85 7.88
N THR A 409 13.63 9.88 9.20
CA THR A 409 13.91 11.07 9.99
C THR A 409 15.43 11.15 10.31
N ASN A 410 15.95 12.36 10.49
CA ASN A 410 17.37 12.59 10.81
C ASN A 410 17.84 11.95 12.13
N HIS A 411 16.94 11.42 12.94
CA HIS A 411 17.23 10.73 14.20
C HIS A 411 17.47 9.23 14.02
N ALA A 412 17.08 8.65 12.89
CA ALA A 412 17.26 7.23 12.61
C ALA A 412 18.73 6.93 12.25
N ASP A 413 19.20 5.73 12.59
CA ASP A 413 20.52 5.23 12.23
C ASP A 413 20.52 4.73 10.77
N THR A 414 20.45 5.67 9.84
CA THR A 414 20.38 5.43 8.40
C THR A 414 20.92 6.63 7.62
N ASP A 415 21.02 6.48 6.31
CA ASP A 415 21.51 7.52 5.39
C ASP A 415 20.78 7.46 4.04
N GLN A 416 21.09 8.43 3.16
CA GLN A 416 20.51 8.50 1.82
C GLN A 416 20.87 7.30 0.95
N ASN A 417 22.08 6.74 1.07
CA ASN A 417 22.47 5.54 0.30
C ASN A 417 21.58 4.34 0.66
N SER A 418 21.23 4.18 1.94
CA SER A 418 20.32 3.13 2.40
C SER A 418 18.91 3.32 1.86
N ASN A 419 18.47 4.57 1.76
CA ASN A 419 17.18 4.96 1.21
C ASN A 419 17.10 4.66 -0.30
N GLU A 420 18.11 5.02 -1.08
CA GLU A 420 18.23 4.69 -2.50
C GLU A 420 18.25 3.17 -2.73
N ASN A 421 18.97 2.41 -1.88
CA ASN A 421 18.95 0.96 -1.93
C ASN A 421 17.54 0.40 -1.72
N LEU A 422 16.77 0.94 -0.78
CA LEU A 422 15.37 0.53 -0.58
C LEU A 422 14.52 0.79 -1.81
N MET A 423 14.62 1.98 -2.41
CA MET A 423 13.90 2.32 -3.65
C MET A 423 14.21 1.31 -4.77
N LEU A 424 15.49 0.97 -4.97
CA LEU A 424 15.91 0.00 -5.99
C LEU A 424 15.36 -1.41 -5.71
N LEU A 425 15.37 -1.87 -4.46
CA LEU A 425 14.80 -3.17 -4.06
C LEU A 425 13.29 -3.23 -4.35
N LEU A 426 12.55 -2.17 -4.02
CA LEU A 426 11.12 -2.06 -4.30
C LEU A 426 10.83 -1.99 -5.81
N ALA A 427 11.64 -1.27 -6.57
CA ALA A 427 11.51 -1.22 -8.04
C ALA A 427 11.75 -2.61 -8.67
N VAL A 428 12.73 -3.38 -8.18
CA VAL A 428 12.95 -4.78 -8.58
C VAL A 428 11.76 -5.65 -8.20
N ALA A 429 11.16 -5.45 -7.03
CA ALA A 429 9.98 -6.18 -6.54
C ALA A 429 8.69 -5.81 -7.32
N GLY A 430 8.72 -4.77 -8.16
CA GLY A 430 7.59 -4.33 -8.96
C GLY A 430 6.61 -3.44 -8.21
N VAL A 431 7.12 -2.49 -7.41
CA VAL A 431 6.34 -1.45 -6.76
C VAL A 431 5.61 -0.61 -7.82
N ASN A 432 4.39 -0.19 -7.52
CA ASN A 432 3.61 0.61 -8.46
C ASN A 432 4.17 2.03 -8.60
N PHE A 433 4.54 2.65 -7.49
CA PHE A 433 5.09 4.01 -7.45
C PHE A 433 5.96 4.24 -6.21
N ILE A 434 6.81 5.27 -6.30
CA ILE A 434 7.59 5.82 -5.19
C ILE A 434 7.24 7.31 -5.07
N ILE A 435 7.25 7.86 -3.85
CA ILE A 435 7.10 9.30 -3.64
C ILE A 435 8.41 9.98 -3.99
N SER A 436 8.33 11.14 -4.64
CA SER A 436 9.48 11.96 -5.00
C SER A 436 9.21 13.44 -4.78
N LEU A 437 10.20 14.12 -4.24
CA LEU A 437 10.17 15.51 -3.84
C LEU A 437 11.32 16.30 -4.46
N PRO A 438 11.24 17.63 -4.52
CA PRO A 438 12.39 18.45 -4.87
C PRO A 438 13.58 18.12 -3.97
N MET A 439 14.72 17.76 -4.54
CA MET A 439 15.99 17.41 -3.85
C MET A 439 15.89 16.27 -2.82
N GLY A 440 14.73 15.58 -2.71
CA GLY A 440 14.54 14.51 -1.74
C GLY A 440 14.32 14.98 -0.29
N ASP A 441 14.05 16.26 -0.08
CA ASP A 441 13.80 16.83 1.25
C ASP A 441 12.32 17.16 1.44
N ASP A 442 11.68 16.55 2.45
CA ASP A 442 10.37 17.00 2.90
C ASP A 442 10.52 18.08 3.97
N ILE A 443 10.44 19.34 3.54
CA ILE A 443 10.56 20.51 4.43
C ILE A 443 9.31 20.74 5.28
N MET A 444 8.20 20.11 4.93
CA MET A 444 6.95 20.16 5.68
C MET A 444 6.97 19.24 6.90
N LEU A 445 7.49 18.02 6.72
CA LEU A 445 7.47 16.96 7.71
C LEU A 445 8.85 16.67 8.31
N ASN A 446 9.88 17.37 7.83
CA ASN A 446 11.27 17.32 8.33
C ASN A 446 11.88 15.90 8.27
N TYR A 447 11.79 15.27 7.10
CA TYR A 447 12.47 13.99 6.81
C TYR A 447 13.09 13.98 5.41
N GLN A 448 13.97 13.01 5.13
CA GLN A 448 14.54 12.73 3.82
C GLN A 448 13.77 11.62 3.11
N THR A 449 13.69 11.73 1.77
CA THR A 449 13.05 10.73 0.90
C THR A 449 13.77 10.69 -0.46
N ASN A 450 13.09 10.33 -1.55
CA ASN A 450 13.65 10.30 -2.89
C ASN A 450 13.43 11.60 -3.67
N SER A 451 14.38 11.97 -4.50
CA SER A 451 14.28 13.09 -5.44
C SER A 451 13.68 12.69 -6.79
N PHE A 452 13.35 13.66 -7.63
CA PHE A 452 12.97 13.42 -9.03
C PHE A 452 14.10 12.74 -9.82
N HIS A 453 15.35 13.05 -9.50
CA HIS A 453 16.54 12.46 -10.11
C HIS A 453 16.69 10.97 -9.76
N ASP A 454 16.33 10.57 -8.53
CA ASP A 454 16.38 9.17 -8.10
C ASP A 454 15.40 8.32 -8.89
N ILE A 455 14.19 8.85 -9.15
CA ILE A 455 13.19 8.19 -10.00
C ILE A 455 13.72 7.99 -11.42
N ALA A 456 14.31 9.04 -11.99
CA ALA A 456 14.89 8.98 -13.33
C ALA A 456 16.05 7.97 -13.39
N THR A 457 16.92 7.98 -12.41
CA THR A 457 18.05 7.05 -12.27
C THR A 457 17.58 5.60 -12.13
N ALA A 458 16.59 5.33 -11.27
CA ALA A 458 16.04 4.00 -11.09
C ALA A 458 15.41 3.45 -12.39
N ARG A 459 14.66 4.28 -13.12
CA ARG A 459 14.12 3.91 -14.44
C ARG A 459 15.24 3.54 -15.42
N GLN A 460 16.29 4.34 -15.49
CA GLN A 460 17.44 4.09 -16.36
C GLN A 460 18.18 2.79 -15.98
N LEU A 461 18.51 2.62 -14.70
CA LEU A 461 19.27 1.45 -14.22
C LEU A 461 18.52 0.14 -14.43
N LEU A 462 17.21 0.13 -14.24
CA LEU A 462 16.38 -1.06 -14.29
C LEU A 462 15.59 -1.22 -15.59
N ASN A 463 15.83 -0.35 -16.57
CA ASN A 463 15.09 -0.31 -17.85
C ASN A 463 13.56 -0.28 -17.62
N LEU A 464 13.12 0.55 -16.69
CA LEU A 464 11.71 0.76 -16.36
C LEU A 464 11.21 2.04 -17.03
N ARG A 465 9.90 2.11 -17.27
CA ARG A 465 9.26 3.24 -17.93
C ARG A 465 8.15 3.83 -17.06
N PRO A 466 7.79 5.10 -17.24
CA PRO A 466 6.60 5.66 -16.59
C PRO A 466 5.30 5.02 -17.11
N ALA A 467 4.15 5.44 -16.57
CA ALA A 467 2.84 5.05 -17.09
C ALA A 467 2.74 5.31 -18.60
N PRO A 468 2.12 4.42 -19.41
CA PRO A 468 2.16 4.51 -20.88
C PRO A 468 1.63 5.83 -21.44
N GLU A 469 0.56 6.34 -20.87
CA GLU A 469 -0.07 7.59 -21.29
C GLU A 469 0.85 8.79 -21.00
N PHE A 470 1.55 8.74 -19.86
CA PHE A 470 2.49 9.77 -19.46
C PHE A 470 3.80 9.71 -20.24
N GLU A 471 4.28 8.51 -20.57
CA GLU A 471 5.41 8.31 -21.47
C GLU A 471 5.16 8.99 -22.82
N GLN A 472 3.98 8.75 -23.44
CA GLN A 472 3.59 9.40 -24.69
C GLN A 472 3.49 10.93 -24.56
N TRP A 473 3.08 11.42 -23.39
CA TRP A 473 3.06 12.86 -23.11
C TRP A 473 4.48 13.44 -23.08
N LEU A 474 5.41 12.79 -22.36
CA LEU A 474 6.81 13.19 -22.30
C LEU A 474 7.50 13.15 -23.68
N GLU A 475 7.21 12.13 -24.49
CA GLU A 475 7.75 11.99 -25.85
C GLU A 475 7.26 13.12 -26.77
N ARG A 476 5.98 13.48 -26.70
CA ARG A 476 5.44 14.63 -27.47
C ARG A 476 6.11 15.96 -27.13
N HIS A 477 6.59 16.12 -25.90
CA HIS A 477 7.32 17.32 -25.47
C HIS A 477 8.84 17.22 -25.62
N GLY A 478 9.34 16.09 -26.13
CA GLY A 478 10.77 15.85 -26.34
C GLY A 478 11.59 15.68 -25.06
N ILE A 479 10.94 15.43 -23.92
CA ILE A 479 11.61 15.14 -22.63
C ILE A 479 12.07 13.69 -22.58
N MET A 480 11.38 12.80 -23.26
CA MET A 480 11.71 11.38 -23.35
C MET A 480 11.74 10.93 -24.82
N GLU A 481 12.62 9.98 -25.10
CA GLU A 481 12.71 9.29 -26.39
C GLU A 481 13.08 7.82 -26.16
N ASN A 482 12.31 6.90 -26.74
CA ASN A 482 12.53 5.45 -26.58
C ASN A 482 12.64 4.97 -25.11
N GLY A 483 11.90 5.61 -24.22
CA GLY A 483 11.89 5.28 -22.78
C GLY A 483 13.04 5.87 -21.96
N MET A 484 13.90 6.69 -22.57
CA MET A 484 15.02 7.37 -21.93
C MET A 484 14.81 8.88 -21.91
N LEU A 485 15.23 9.53 -20.84
CA LEU A 485 15.25 10.99 -20.79
C LEU A 485 16.25 11.55 -21.81
N THR A 486 15.87 12.63 -22.48
CA THR A 486 16.70 13.35 -23.43
C THR A 486 17.56 14.40 -22.73
N ALA A 487 18.42 15.10 -23.48
CA ALA A 487 19.18 16.26 -22.97
C ALA A 487 18.28 17.45 -22.54
N ARG A 488 16.97 17.40 -22.80
CA ARG A 488 15.98 18.38 -22.35
C ARG A 488 15.42 18.09 -20.95
N ALA A 489 15.80 16.98 -20.31
CA ALA A 489 15.40 16.72 -18.95
C ALA A 489 15.85 17.87 -18.02
N GLY A 490 14.93 18.36 -17.19
CA GLY A 490 15.13 19.56 -16.35
C GLY A 490 14.79 20.88 -17.05
N ASP A 491 14.54 20.90 -18.37
CA ASP A 491 14.07 22.08 -19.08
C ASP A 491 12.54 22.17 -19.04
N ALA A 492 12.00 22.95 -18.10
CA ALA A 492 10.57 23.16 -17.97
C ALA A 492 9.96 24.16 -18.96
N SER A 493 10.75 24.71 -19.91
CA SER A 493 10.31 25.76 -20.85
C SER A 493 9.10 25.40 -21.70
N PHE A 494 8.84 24.10 -21.91
CA PHE A 494 7.68 23.60 -22.65
C PHE A 494 6.35 23.74 -21.87
N LEU A 495 6.40 24.14 -20.60
CA LEU A 495 5.26 24.35 -19.73
C LEU A 495 4.90 25.85 -19.56
N PHE A 496 5.59 26.77 -20.27
CA PHE A 496 5.36 28.21 -20.21
C PHE A 496 4.69 28.81 -21.44
#